data_9f2648016cd12dd6e568451bd7f12b1e
#
_entry.id   9f2648016cd12dd6e568451bd7f12b1e
#
_cell.length_a   1.000
_cell.length_b   1.000
_cell.length_c   1.000
_cell.angle_alpha   90.00
_cell.angle_beta   90.00
_cell.angle_gamma   90.00
#
_symmetry.space_group_name_H-M   'P 1'
#
loop_
_entity.id
_entity.type
_entity.pdbx_description
1 polymer ?
#
loop_
_entity_poly.entity_id
_entity_poly.type
_entity_poly.pdbx_seq_one_letter_code
_entity_poly.pdbx_strand_id
1 'polypeptide(L)'
;VQATINGQTYTLTLNSSTGKYEATVTAPSKSSYNQSGHYYGVTVKATDEAGNTTTKDATDSTLGSSLQLKVKEKVAPVIAIVSPTSGSYSANNKPVITWKVTDSDSGVNPATIGITLDSGTKVTGDAITKTAITGGYQCTYTPTTALSDGSHTIKLDASDYDGNAAATSSTSFKVDTVPPVLTLSSPTDKL
;
A
#
# COMPACT_ATOMS: atom_id res chain seq x y z
N VAL A 1 -37.80 -6.30 11.89
CA VAL A 1 -36.50 -6.87 11.55
C VAL A 1 -35.44 -5.80 11.73
N GLN A 2 -34.24 -6.18 12.23
CA GLN A 2 -33.13 -5.27 12.47
C GLN A 2 -31.86 -5.87 11.91
N ALA A 3 -30.94 -5.02 11.43
CA ALA A 3 -29.58 -5.40 11.09
C ALA A 3 -28.58 -4.57 11.89
N THR A 4 -27.52 -5.20 12.39
CA THR A 4 -26.44 -4.52 13.10
C THR A 4 -25.15 -4.70 12.30
N ILE A 5 -24.45 -3.59 12.03
CA ILE A 5 -23.19 -3.52 11.29
C ILE A 5 -22.25 -2.59 12.05
N ASN A 6 -21.05 -3.07 12.39
CA ASN A 6 -20.05 -2.25 13.10
C ASN A 6 -20.63 -1.49 14.31
N GLY A 7 -21.47 -2.18 15.12
CA GLY A 7 -22.12 -1.62 16.31
C GLY A 7 -23.31 -0.69 16.07
N GLN A 8 -23.63 -0.36 14.81
CA GLN A 8 -24.81 0.43 14.45
C GLN A 8 -25.99 -0.48 14.10
N THR A 9 -27.16 -0.21 14.67
CA THR A 9 -28.38 -0.99 14.42
C THR A 9 -29.33 -0.19 13.52
N TYR A 10 -29.83 -0.85 12.48
CA TYR A 10 -30.77 -0.32 11.50
C TYR A 10 -32.05 -1.11 11.54
N THR A 11 -33.21 -0.41 11.55
CA THR A 11 -34.52 -1.07 11.42
C THR A 11 -34.83 -1.23 9.93
N LEU A 12 -35.14 -2.45 9.53
CA LEU A 12 -35.57 -2.78 8.16
C LEU A 12 -37.07 -2.72 8.06
N THR A 13 -37.59 -2.08 7.01
CA THR A 13 -38.99 -1.98 6.70
C THR A 13 -39.37 -2.92 5.56
N LEU A 14 -40.58 -3.46 5.61
CA LEU A 14 -41.10 -4.31 4.52
C LEU A 14 -41.37 -3.46 3.27
N ASN A 15 -40.67 -3.78 2.20
CA ASN A 15 -40.95 -3.25 0.87
C ASN A 15 -42.04 -4.11 0.24
N SER A 16 -43.26 -3.56 0.11
CA SER A 16 -44.41 -4.29 -0.42
C SER A 16 -44.29 -4.70 -1.89
N SER A 17 -43.43 -4.00 -2.65
CA SER A 17 -43.18 -4.31 -4.07
C SER A 17 -42.24 -5.51 -4.25
N THR A 18 -41.30 -5.69 -3.33
CA THR A 18 -40.28 -6.77 -3.40
C THR A 18 -40.59 -7.92 -2.44
N GLY A 19 -41.46 -7.68 -1.44
CA GLY A 19 -41.74 -8.62 -0.34
C GLY A 19 -40.59 -8.82 0.61
N LYS A 20 -39.55 -7.93 0.58
CA LYS A 20 -38.34 -8.04 1.39
C LYS A 20 -38.29 -6.95 2.45
N TYR A 21 -37.56 -7.23 3.54
CA TYR A 21 -37.20 -6.22 4.54
C TYR A 21 -35.90 -5.53 4.10
N GLU A 22 -35.94 -4.20 3.97
CA GLU A 22 -34.90 -3.39 3.40
C GLU A 22 -34.60 -2.16 4.27
N ALA A 23 -33.34 -1.70 4.25
CA ALA A 23 -32.91 -0.43 4.80
C ALA A 23 -31.72 0.12 3.99
N THR A 24 -31.64 1.44 3.88
CA THR A 24 -30.41 2.09 3.45
C THR A 24 -29.50 2.23 4.66
N VAL A 25 -28.26 1.74 4.53
CA VAL A 25 -27.27 1.78 5.59
C VAL A 25 -26.04 2.55 5.13
N THR A 26 -25.37 3.24 6.07
CA THR A 26 -24.05 3.84 5.81
C THR A 26 -22.99 2.79 6.06
N ALA A 27 -22.18 2.50 5.06
CA ALA A 27 -21.05 1.58 5.21
C ALA A 27 -20.02 2.15 6.20
N PRO A 28 -19.31 1.28 6.94
CA PRO A 28 -18.16 1.71 7.73
C PRO A 28 -17.15 2.51 6.90
N SER A 29 -16.52 3.53 7.49
CA SER A 29 -15.61 4.43 6.79
C SER A 29 -14.21 3.86 6.57
N LYS A 30 -13.88 2.76 7.27
CA LYS A 30 -12.58 2.10 7.19
C LYS A 30 -12.65 0.84 6.33
N SER A 31 -11.52 0.50 5.72
CA SER A 31 -11.38 -0.76 5.00
C SER A 31 -11.71 -1.95 5.90
N SER A 32 -12.40 -2.94 5.35
CA SER A 32 -12.61 -4.21 6.03
C SER A 32 -11.36 -5.07 6.09
N TYR A 33 -10.30 -4.72 5.37
CA TYR A 33 -9.05 -5.49 5.35
C TYR A 33 -8.44 -5.66 6.76
N ASN A 34 -8.57 -4.62 7.59
CA ASN A 34 -8.08 -4.61 8.98
C ASN A 34 -9.01 -5.31 9.98
N GLN A 35 -10.17 -5.81 9.55
CA GLN A 35 -11.06 -6.60 10.39
C GLN A 35 -10.66 -8.07 10.37
N SER A 36 -10.98 -8.80 11.45
CA SER A 36 -10.81 -10.25 11.46
C SER A 36 -11.61 -10.89 10.33
N GLY A 37 -10.93 -11.71 9.50
CA GLY A 37 -11.54 -12.31 8.31
C GLY A 37 -11.74 -11.36 7.14
N HIS A 38 -11.26 -10.10 7.24
CA HIS A 38 -11.34 -9.08 6.18
C HIS A 38 -12.78 -8.71 5.77
N TYR A 39 -13.71 -8.69 6.73
CA TYR A 39 -15.08 -8.24 6.54
C TYR A 39 -15.66 -7.64 7.83
N TYR A 40 -16.69 -6.81 7.70
CA TYR A 40 -17.55 -6.43 8.79
C TYR A 40 -18.69 -7.43 8.88
N GLY A 41 -18.84 -8.09 10.03
CA GLY A 41 -19.97 -9.01 10.27
C GLY A 41 -21.29 -8.24 10.34
N VAL A 42 -22.29 -8.74 9.63
CA VAL A 42 -23.67 -8.26 9.71
C VAL A 42 -24.46 -9.25 10.58
N THR A 43 -25.14 -8.74 11.59
CA THR A 43 -26.09 -9.54 12.40
C THR A 43 -27.50 -9.11 12.06
N VAL A 44 -28.36 -10.04 11.68
CA VAL A 44 -29.77 -9.80 11.41
C VAL A 44 -30.61 -10.46 12.49
N LYS A 45 -31.53 -9.69 13.10
CA LYS A 45 -32.46 -10.13 14.11
C LYS A 45 -33.91 -9.90 13.62
N ALA A 46 -34.70 -10.93 13.61
CA ALA A 46 -36.13 -10.85 13.40
C ALA A 46 -36.89 -11.18 14.70
N THR A 47 -37.96 -10.43 14.98
CA THR A 47 -38.85 -10.67 16.11
C THR A 47 -40.27 -10.71 15.58
N ASP A 48 -41.07 -11.72 15.97
CA ASP A 48 -42.47 -11.81 15.66
C ASP A 48 -43.33 -11.01 16.66
N GLU A 49 -44.63 -10.96 16.44
CA GLU A 49 -45.59 -10.24 17.30
C GLU A 49 -45.72 -10.88 18.70
N ALA A 50 -45.40 -12.17 18.83
CA ALA A 50 -45.40 -12.90 20.10
C ALA A 50 -44.09 -12.68 20.90
N GLY A 51 -43.11 -11.99 20.32
CA GLY A 51 -41.80 -11.71 20.95
C GLY A 51 -40.75 -12.78 20.71
N ASN A 52 -41.02 -13.83 19.92
CA ASN A 52 -40.00 -14.81 19.57
C ASN A 52 -38.98 -14.20 18.63
N THR A 53 -37.70 -14.53 18.84
CA THR A 53 -36.57 -13.93 18.08
C THR A 53 -35.74 -14.99 17.37
N THR A 54 -35.30 -14.65 16.17
CA THR A 54 -34.28 -15.39 15.43
C THR A 54 -33.16 -14.44 15.06
N THR A 55 -31.92 -14.88 15.27
CA THR A 55 -30.71 -14.09 14.94
C THR A 55 -29.81 -14.91 14.02
N LYS A 56 -29.27 -14.27 12.99
CA LYS A 56 -28.28 -14.80 12.06
C LYS A 56 -27.13 -13.82 11.91
N ASP A 57 -25.92 -14.33 11.79
CA ASP A 57 -24.71 -13.53 11.64
C ASP A 57 -23.72 -14.15 10.63
N ALA A 58 -22.54 -13.54 10.51
CA ALA A 58 -21.51 -13.96 9.58
C ALA A 58 -20.95 -15.38 9.84
N THR A 59 -21.29 -16.02 10.96
CA THR A 59 -20.88 -17.40 11.30
C THR A 59 -21.95 -18.45 10.95
N ASP A 60 -23.14 -18.02 10.53
CA ASP A 60 -24.23 -18.93 10.15
C ASP A 60 -23.80 -19.82 8.98
N SER A 61 -24.06 -21.13 9.09
CA SER A 61 -23.64 -22.13 8.09
C SER A 61 -24.27 -21.97 6.71
N THR A 62 -25.43 -21.31 6.63
CA THR A 62 -26.17 -21.12 5.38
C THR A 62 -26.06 -19.68 4.85
N LEU A 63 -26.16 -18.68 5.73
CA LEU A 63 -26.24 -17.26 5.37
C LEU A 63 -24.93 -16.51 5.63
N GLY A 64 -23.98 -17.11 6.35
CA GLY A 64 -22.80 -16.41 6.85
C GLY A 64 -22.04 -15.62 5.79
N SER A 65 -21.80 -16.19 4.60
CA SER A 65 -21.12 -15.48 3.52
C SER A 65 -21.87 -14.25 3.00
N SER A 66 -23.22 -14.28 3.05
CA SER A 66 -24.09 -13.15 2.68
C SER A 66 -24.14 -12.06 3.76
N LEU A 67 -23.70 -12.39 4.97
CA LEU A 67 -23.64 -11.48 6.12
C LEU A 67 -22.22 -10.94 6.39
N GLN A 68 -21.34 -11.04 5.39
CA GLN A 68 -19.96 -10.50 5.39
C GLN A 68 -19.89 -9.27 4.49
N LEU A 69 -19.97 -8.08 5.10
CA LEU A 69 -19.84 -6.84 4.36
C LEU A 69 -18.35 -6.52 4.11
N LYS A 70 -17.94 -6.49 2.85
CA LYS A 70 -16.61 -6.05 2.44
C LYS A 70 -16.64 -4.59 2.06
N VAL A 71 -15.88 -3.78 2.77
CA VAL A 71 -15.68 -2.35 2.53
C VAL A 71 -14.26 -2.15 2.04
N LYS A 72 -14.11 -1.45 0.92
CA LYS A 72 -12.82 -1.04 0.37
C LYS A 72 -12.66 0.46 0.50
N GLU A 73 -11.49 0.89 0.93
CA GLU A 73 -11.09 2.29 0.86
C GLU A 73 -10.59 2.65 -0.55
N LYS A 74 -10.38 3.94 -0.82
CA LYS A 74 -9.96 4.44 -2.14
C LYS A 74 -8.71 5.34 -2.07
N VAL A 75 -8.05 5.36 -0.92
CA VAL A 75 -6.84 6.16 -0.72
C VAL A 75 -5.63 5.29 -1.06
N ALA A 76 -4.83 5.72 -2.02
CA ALA A 76 -3.64 4.97 -2.43
C ALA A 76 -2.47 5.18 -1.46
N PRO A 77 -1.53 4.22 -1.36
CA PRO A 77 -0.31 4.40 -0.58
C PRO A 77 0.54 5.58 -1.05
N VAL A 78 1.33 6.12 -0.15
CA VAL A 78 2.28 7.20 -0.43
C VAL A 78 3.69 6.63 -0.49
N ILE A 79 4.43 6.98 -1.56
CA ILE A 79 5.84 6.61 -1.73
C ILE A 79 6.71 7.85 -1.51
N ALA A 80 7.69 7.75 -0.61
CA ALA A 80 8.67 8.80 -0.33
C ALA A 80 10.10 8.28 -0.54
N ILE A 81 10.81 8.87 -1.50
CA ILE A 81 12.21 8.55 -1.79
C ILE A 81 13.09 9.17 -0.71
N VAL A 82 13.99 8.36 -0.14
CA VAL A 82 14.93 8.80 0.90
C VAL A 82 16.33 9.00 0.30
N SER A 83 16.80 8.05 -0.50
CA SER A 83 18.13 8.10 -1.14
C SER A 83 18.13 7.22 -2.40
N PRO A 84 18.85 7.64 -3.45
CA PRO A 84 19.48 8.94 -3.64
C PRO A 84 18.44 10.06 -3.82
N THR A 85 18.79 11.30 -3.43
CA THR A 85 17.93 12.47 -3.65
C THR A 85 18.05 12.95 -5.09
N SER A 86 17.04 13.69 -5.56
CA SER A 86 17.03 14.19 -6.94
C SER A 86 18.27 15.03 -7.27
N GLY A 87 18.92 14.69 -8.37
CA GLY A 87 20.12 15.37 -8.86
C GLY A 87 21.40 15.11 -8.08
N SER A 88 21.39 14.27 -7.03
CA SER A 88 22.58 13.92 -6.26
C SER A 88 23.59 13.11 -7.07
N TYR A 89 24.85 13.12 -6.61
CA TYR A 89 25.95 12.33 -7.17
C TYR A 89 26.32 11.17 -6.26
N SER A 90 26.71 10.05 -6.83
CA SER A 90 27.24 8.87 -6.14
C SER A 90 28.57 8.47 -6.74
N ALA A 91 29.62 8.41 -5.92
CA ALA A 91 30.90 7.80 -6.31
C ALA A 91 30.85 6.26 -6.29
N ASN A 92 29.76 5.69 -5.78
CA ASN A 92 29.54 4.24 -5.77
C ASN A 92 28.60 3.88 -6.93
N ASN A 93 29.06 3.00 -7.83
CA ASN A 93 28.27 2.51 -8.95
C ASN A 93 27.21 1.44 -8.57
N LYS A 94 27.14 1.04 -7.30
CA LYS A 94 26.07 0.22 -6.72
C LYS A 94 25.47 0.93 -5.50
N PRO A 95 24.85 2.10 -5.68
CA PRO A 95 24.32 2.86 -4.56
C PRO A 95 23.15 2.10 -3.91
N VAL A 96 23.02 2.23 -2.59
CA VAL A 96 21.85 1.74 -1.88
C VAL A 96 20.69 2.72 -2.12
N ILE A 97 19.63 2.23 -2.73
CA ILE A 97 18.41 3.00 -2.95
C ILE A 97 17.46 2.73 -1.78
N THR A 98 16.99 3.80 -1.15
CA THR A 98 16.11 3.73 0.03
C THR A 98 14.85 4.56 -0.19
N TRP A 99 13.69 3.99 0.13
CA TRP A 99 12.41 4.70 0.10
C TRP A 99 11.47 4.17 1.18
N LYS A 100 10.39 4.91 1.42
CA LYS A 100 9.31 4.49 2.32
C LYS A 100 8.01 4.37 1.51
N VAL A 101 7.20 3.42 1.88
CA VAL A 101 5.83 3.26 1.39
C VAL A 101 4.93 3.18 2.61
N THR A 102 3.93 4.05 2.68
CA THR A 102 2.99 4.09 3.82
C THR A 102 1.56 4.17 3.34
N ASP A 103 0.67 3.56 4.10
CA ASP A 103 -0.77 3.60 3.93
C ASP A 103 -1.44 3.67 5.31
N SER A 104 -2.53 4.43 5.42
CA SER A 104 -3.17 4.73 6.71
C SER A 104 -4.44 3.92 6.99
N ASP A 105 -4.90 3.12 6.02
CA ASP A 105 -6.14 2.35 6.17
C ASP A 105 -5.94 0.86 5.87
N SER A 106 -6.07 0.39 4.62
CA SER A 106 -5.94 -1.04 4.31
C SER A 106 -4.52 -1.58 4.51
N GLY A 107 -3.55 -0.70 4.50
CA GLY A 107 -2.13 -1.01 4.65
C GLY A 107 -1.45 -1.34 3.33
N VAL A 108 -0.13 -1.18 3.29
CA VAL A 108 0.69 -1.46 2.11
C VAL A 108 0.77 -2.96 1.84
N ASN A 109 0.45 -3.39 0.62
CA ASN A 109 0.69 -4.77 0.18
C ASN A 109 2.17 -4.95 -0.23
N PRO A 110 3.02 -5.59 0.60
CA PRO A 110 4.46 -5.69 0.35
C PRO A 110 4.81 -6.49 -0.91
N ALA A 111 3.91 -7.34 -1.42
CA ALA A 111 4.13 -8.09 -2.65
C ALA A 111 4.10 -7.22 -3.91
N THR A 112 3.48 -6.03 -3.83
CA THR A 112 3.34 -5.10 -4.95
C THR A 112 4.48 -4.10 -5.04
N ILE A 113 5.27 -3.94 -3.98
CA ILE A 113 6.39 -3.00 -3.93
C ILE A 113 7.41 -3.37 -5.00
N GLY A 114 7.74 -2.40 -5.84
CA GLY A 114 8.67 -2.59 -6.94
C GLY A 114 9.51 -1.36 -7.22
N ILE A 115 10.67 -1.62 -7.84
CA ILE A 115 11.61 -0.62 -8.33
C ILE A 115 12.01 -0.93 -9.76
N THR A 116 12.09 0.10 -10.59
CA THR A 116 12.65 0.04 -11.94
C THR A 116 13.79 1.04 -12.05
N LEU A 117 14.96 0.58 -12.44
CA LEU A 117 16.11 1.43 -12.76
C LEU A 117 16.15 1.67 -14.27
N ASP A 118 16.25 2.93 -14.66
CA ASP A 118 16.24 3.38 -16.04
C ASP A 118 15.05 2.80 -16.84
N SER A 119 15.33 2.14 -17.97
CA SER A 119 14.34 1.40 -18.77
C SER A 119 14.39 -0.11 -18.52
N GLY A 120 15.03 -0.56 -17.44
CA GLY A 120 15.18 -1.97 -17.12
C GLY A 120 13.90 -2.68 -16.68
N THR A 121 14.03 -3.94 -16.33
CA THR A 121 12.94 -4.75 -15.81
C THR A 121 12.61 -4.34 -14.37
N LYS A 122 11.33 -4.28 -14.05
CA LYS A 122 10.85 -4.03 -12.68
C LYS A 122 11.33 -5.16 -11.74
N VAL A 123 11.98 -4.77 -10.66
CA VAL A 123 12.41 -5.65 -9.58
C VAL A 123 11.36 -5.66 -8.48
N THR A 124 11.03 -6.84 -7.98
CA THR A 124 10.06 -7.08 -6.90
C THR A 124 10.54 -8.20 -5.97
N GLY A 125 9.73 -8.55 -4.99
CA GLY A 125 9.98 -9.73 -4.13
C GLY A 125 11.15 -9.54 -3.16
N ASP A 126 11.93 -10.60 -2.97
CA ASP A 126 13.00 -10.68 -1.95
C ASP A 126 14.28 -9.92 -2.32
N ALA A 127 14.40 -9.49 -3.59
CA ALA A 127 15.47 -8.60 -4.01
C ALA A 127 15.39 -7.21 -3.35
N ILE A 128 14.20 -6.84 -2.84
CA ILE A 128 13.95 -5.61 -2.08
C ILE A 128 13.84 -5.97 -0.61
N THR A 129 14.76 -5.48 0.22
CA THR A 129 14.63 -5.60 1.68
C THR A 129 13.54 -4.66 2.17
N LYS A 130 12.59 -5.18 2.94
CA LYS A 130 11.43 -4.45 3.47
C LYS A 130 11.47 -4.52 4.99
N THR A 131 11.69 -3.39 5.64
CA THR A 131 11.66 -3.26 7.11
C THR A 131 10.36 -2.59 7.52
N ALA A 132 9.58 -3.23 8.38
CA ALA A 132 8.33 -2.65 8.85
C ALA A 132 8.56 -1.35 9.63
N ILE A 133 7.73 -0.36 9.33
CA ILE A 133 7.65 0.93 10.03
C ILE A 133 6.18 1.22 10.35
N THR A 134 5.90 2.25 11.12
CA THR A 134 4.52 2.67 11.38
C THR A 134 3.82 3.00 10.06
N GLY A 135 2.72 2.29 9.79
CA GLY A 135 1.89 2.47 8.60
C GLY A 135 2.46 1.89 7.30
N GLY A 136 3.55 1.09 7.32
CA GLY A 136 4.06 0.50 6.09
C GLY A 136 5.48 -0.04 6.18
N TYR A 137 6.30 0.27 5.16
CA TYR A 137 7.65 -0.28 5.02
C TYR A 137 8.67 0.78 4.65
N GLN A 138 9.87 0.69 5.23
CA GLN A 138 11.09 1.23 4.67
C GLN A 138 11.72 0.15 3.80
N CYS A 139 12.00 0.49 2.55
CA CYS A 139 12.51 -0.41 1.54
C CYS A 139 13.95 -0.02 1.17
N THR A 140 14.78 -1.02 0.89
CA THR A 140 16.14 -0.82 0.35
C THR A 140 16.39 -1.79 -0.79
N TYR A 141 17.11 -1.29 -1.80
CA TYR A 141 17.57 -2.07 -2.94
C TYR A 141 18.97 -1.64 -3.33
N THR A 142 19.84 -2.60 -3.63
CA THR A 142 21.18 -2.36 -4.18
C THR A 142 21.25 -3.03 -5.56
N PRO A 143 21.62 -2.29 -6.63
CA PRO A 143 21.75 -2.86 -7.95
C PRO A 143 22.73 -4.05 -7.98
N THR A 144 22.30 -5.16 -8.56
CA THR A 144 23.18 -6.34 -8.70
C THR A 144 24.29 -6.10 -9.71
N THR A 145 24.00 -5.36 -10.79
CA THR A 145 24.96 -4.93 -11.80
C THR A 145 25.40 -3.50 -11.50
N ALA A 146 26.70 -3.22 -11.67
CA ALA A 146 27.23 -1.86 -11.55
C ALA A 146 26.58 -0.93 -12.61
N LEU A 147 26.17 0.24 -12.17
CA LEU A 147 25.69 1.30 -13.04
C LEU A 147 26.87 1.97 -13.74
N SER A 148 26.69 2.45 -14.95
CA SER A 148 27.70 3.25 -15.65
C SER A 148 27.79 4.65 -15.05
N ASP A 149 28.86 5.36 -15.31
CA ASP A 149 28.88 6.80 -15.05
C ASP A 149 27.83 7.52 -15.91
N GLY A 150 27.15 8.48 -15.31
CA GLY A 150 26.07 9.23 -15.97
C GLY A 150 24.80 9.32 -15.16
N SER A 151 23.71 9.70 -15.82
CA SER A 151 22.40 9.90 -15.18
C SER A 151 21.59 8.60 -15.16
N HIS A 152 21.02 8.29 -14.01
CA HIS A 152 20.14 7.14 -13.78
C HIS A 152 18.80 7.60 -13.22
N THR A 153 17.74 6.88 -13.60
CA THR A 153 16.37 7.15 -13.15
C THR A 153 15.85 5.99 -12.33
N ILE A 154 15.19 6.31 -11.22
CA ILE A 154 14.48 5.36 -10.37
C ILE A 154 12.97 5.60 -10.56
N LYS A 155 12.20 4.52 -10.76
CA LYS A 155 10.73 4.52 -10.68
C LYS A 155 10.30 3.52 -9.62
N LEU A 156 9.37 3.92 -8.77
CA LEU A 156 8.88 3.14 -7.63
C LEU A 156 7.37 2.96 -7.75
N ASP A 157 6.91 1.75 -7.48
CA ASP A 157 5.49 1.38 -7.51
C ASP A 157 5.13 0.62 -6.24
N ALA A 158 3.89 0.77 -5.80
CA ALA A 158 3.28 -0.02 -4.74
C ALA A 158 1.76 0.06 -4.85
N SER A 159 1.06 -0.87 -4.21
CA SER A 159 -0.39 -0.81 -3.97
C SER A 159 -0.68 -1.21 -2.54
N ASP A 160 -1.86 -0.84 -2.06
CA ASP A 160 -2.40 -1.32 -0.79
C ASP A 160 -3.08 -2.70 -0.94
N TYR A 161 -3.65 -3.18 0.15
CA TYR A 161 -4.39 -4.45 0.14
C TYR A 161 -5.79 -4.36 -0.47
N ASP A 162 -6.36 -3.16 -0.62
CA ASP A 162 -7.63 -2.94 -1.33
C ASP A 162 -7.46 -2.79 -2.84
N GLY A 163 -6.20 -2.69 -3.30
CA GLY A 163 -5.82 -2.64 -4.71
C GLY A 163 -5.65 -1.23 -5.26
N ASN A 164 -5.63 -0.19 -4.40
CA ASN A 164 -5.34 1.17 -4.85
C ASN A 164 -3.85 1.29 -5.13
N ALA A 165 -3.48 1.70 -6.34
CA ALA A 165 -2.09 1.88 -6.74
C ALA A 165 -1.58 3.25 -6.34
N ALA A 166 -0.41 3.31 -5.71
CA ALA A 166 0.31 4.56 -5.46
C ALA A 166 0.58 5.30 -6.77
N ALA A 167 0.58 6.62 -6.75
CA ALA A 167 1.14 7.40 -7.84
C ALA A 167 2.62 7.01 -8.00
N THR A 168 3.04 6.74 -9.25
CA THR A 168 4.43 6.39 -9.52
C THR A 168 5.37 7.50 -9.04
N SER A 169 6.27 7.16 -8.14
CA SER A 169 7.29 8.08 -7.65
C SER A 169 8.57 7.86 -8.44
N SER A 170 9.16 8.93 -8.96
CA SER A 170 10.41 8.84 -9.71
C SER A 170 11.40 9.93 -9.30
N THR A 171 12.69 9.59 -9.42
CA THR A 171 13.81 10.52 -9.22
C THR A 171 14.96 10.15 -10.13
N SER A 172 15.88 11.09 -10.34
CA SER A 172 17.13 10.84 -11.05
C SER A 172 18.32 11.24 -10.19
N PHE A 173 19.43 10.53 -10.35
CA PHE A 173 20.72 10.81 -9.73
C PHE A 173 21.84 10.53 -10.72
N LYS A 174 23.06 10.88 -10.39
CA LYS A 174 24.24 10.62 -11.23
C LYS A 174 25.24 9.73 -10.53
N VAL A 175 25.81 8.80 -11.29
CA VAL A 175 26.99 8.04 -10.87
C VAL A 175 28.19 8.70 -11.52
N ASP A 176 29.24 8.93 -10.74
CA ASP A 176 30.52 9.45 -11.20
C ASP A 176 31.62 8.80 -10.36
N THR A 177 32.28 7.82 -10.96
CA THR A 177 33.33 7.03 -10.31
C THR A 177 34.75 7.52 -10.69
N VAL A 178 34.83 8.55 -11.54
CA VAL A 178 36.12 9.07 -12.02
C VAL A 178 36.66 10.13 -11.05
N PRO A 179 37.83 9.90 -10.41
CA PRO A 179 38.42 10.91 -9.57
C PRO A 179 38.98 12.09 -10.40
N PRO A 180 38.97 13.30 -9.85
CA PRO A 180 39.55 14.45 -10.53
C PRO A 180 41.07 14.26 -10.75
N VAL A 181 41.56 14.71 -11.92
CA VAL A 181 42.98 14.73 -12.22
C VAL A 181 43.56 16.05 -11.78
N LEU A 182 44.57 15.99 -10.92
CA LEU A 182 45.33 17.16 -10.50
C LEU A 182 46.66 17.22 -11.29
N THR A 183 46.83 18.27 -12.09
CA THR A 183 48.12 18.56 -12.75
C THR A 183 48.74 19.79 -12.13
N LEU A 184 49.96 19.65 -11.64
CA LEU A 184 50.76 20.76 -11.14
C LEU A 184 51.57 21.34 -12.29
N SER A 185 51.27 22.56 -12.72
CA SER A 185 52.02 23.27 -13.76
C SER A 185 52.95 24.32 -13.13
N SER A 186 54.02 23.88 -12.43
CA SER A 186 55.09 24.72 -11.81
C SER A 186 54.80 25.18 -10.36
N PRO A 187 55.80 25.45 -9.52
CA PRO A 187 57.06 26.12 -9.93
C PRO A 187 58.17 25.14 -10.27
N THR A 188 58.81 25.33 -11.41
CA THR A 188 60.19 24.83 -11.55
C THR A 188 61.00 25.65 -10.58
N ASP A 189 61.35 25.06 -9.46
CA ASP A 189 62.33 25.66 -8.55
C ASP A 189 63.65 25.74 -9.29
N LYS A 190 64.04 26.96 -9.70
CA LYS A 190 65.39 27.26 -10.17
C LYS A 190 66.11 27.81 -8.98
N LEU A 191 66.80 26.92 -8.27
CA LEU A 191 67.93 27.34 -7.46
C LEU A 191 69.08 27.78 -8.35
#